data_3bd9dede430c45a8b6cc57c3c0ea27f4
#
_entry.id   3bd9dede430c45a8b6cc57c3c0ea27f4
#
_cell.length_a   1.000
_cell.length_b   1.000
_cell.length_c   1.000
_cell.angle_alpha   90.00
_cell.angle_beta   90.00
_cell.angle_gamma   90.00
#
_symmetry.space_group_name_H-M   'P 1'
#
loop_
_entity.id
_entity.type
_entity.pdbx_description
1 polymer ?
#
loop_
_entity_poly.entity_id
_entity_poly.type
_entity_poly.pdbx_seq_one_letter_code
_entity_poly.pdbx_strand_id
1 'polypeptide(L)'
;MIPPEIEAQIPKLEAIYKNRGKASSKASLREFLTALYENDGSAYRTAKVLGMSHQMTADRRARFEADTGIGLPRGRPETWKPAAHNQTTHIKIENGSMLAISDLHFWPGVYSTAWAAFVGLAGSLKPDFICIDGDGIDGCKTSRHPPNGWEDAPNLVDEIREFQDRLQSVQAASPSSRFLYAPGNHDVGRLDRYVAMNAPELKGLPGLSFKELVPAWDFAGRFVVNDYRKHTGIPYRIPTIIKHAFKRNGIHATRNAVQDEGCHIIHGHLHKQLVSPVSNYNGDMYGVDLGVGAAVDGPQFHYMQANTTGWRSGGALLTWENYEMQPPELFTTTNEDQGKFRFRGVTYTVEWR
;
A
#
# COMPACT_ATOMS: atom_id res chain seq x y z
N MET A 1 -14.25 -29.63 19.28
CA MET A 1 -15.07 -30.87 19.47
C MET A 1 -15.04 -31.63 18.15
N ILE A 2 -14.82 -32.97 18.20
CA ILE A 2 -14.83 -33.84 17.01
C ILE A 2 -16.27 -34.00 16.52
N PRO A 3 -16.57 -33.86 15.21
CA PRO A 3 -17.88 -34.10 14.63
C PRO A 3 -18.35 -35.56 14.82
N PRO A 4 -19.66 -35.81 15.00
CA PRO A 4 -20.20 -37.14 15.26
C PRO A 4 -19.86 -38.17 14.15
N GLU A 5 -19.84 -37.77 12.89
CA GLU A 5 -19.49 -38.64 11.77
C GLU A 5 -18.02 -39.11 11.81
N ILE A 6 -17.12 -38.32 12.35
CA ILE A 6 -15.71 -38.67 12.53
C ILE A 6 -15.56 -39.52 13.79
N GLU A 7 -16.25 -39.15 14.87
CA GLU A 7 -16.27 -39.90 16.13
C GLU A 7 -16.66 -41.36 15.90
N ALA A 8 -17.67 -41.61 15.05
CA ALA A 8 -18.13 -42.93 14.71
C ALA A 8 -17.09 -43.80 13.94
N GLN A 9 -16.11 -43.19 13.28
CA GLN A 9 -15.05 -43.89 12.53
C GLN A 9 -13.86 -44.32 13.43
N ILE A 10 -13.69 -43.69 14.58
CA ILE A 10 -12.50 -43.88 15.42
C ILE A 10 -12.30 -45.35 15.85
N PRO A 11 -13.30 -46.06 16.39
CA PRO A 11 -13.09 -47.44 16.82
C PRO A 11 -12.69 -48.38 15.70
N LYS A 12 -13.30 -48.24 14.52
CA LYS A 12 -13.01 -49.05 13.33
C LYS A 12 -11.56 -48.81 12.84
N LEU A 13 -11.13 -47.56 12.80
CA LEU A 13 -9.80 -47.21 12.34
C LEU A 13 -8.70 -47.58 13.35
N GLU A 14 -8.95 -47.47 14.63
CA GLU A 14 -8.01 -47.88 15.68
C GLU A 14 -7.76 -49.40 15.61
N ALA A 15 -8.80 -50.21 15.35
CA ALA A 15 -8.66 -51.63 15.12
C ALA A 15 -7.80 -51.96 13.88
N ILE A 16 -8.01 -51.25 12.78
CA ILE A 16 -7.23 -51.38 11.54
C ILE A 16 -5.77 -50.98 11.74
N TYR A 17 -5.52 -49.90 12.43
CA TYR A 17 -4.15 -49.38 12.64
C TYR A 17 -3.36 -50.25 13.62
N LYS A 18 -4.01 -50.82 14.63
CA LYS A 18 -3.41 -51.78 15.55
C LYS A 18 -2.96 -53.04 14.83
N ASN A 19 -3.76 -53.57 13.90
CA ASN A 19 -3.44 -54.78 13.15
C ASN A 19 -2.35 -54.57 12.09
N ARG A 20 -2.09 -53.34 11.64
CA ARG A 20 -1.01 -53.02 10.67
C ARG A 20 0.37 -52.84 11.34
N GLY A 21 0.53 -53.19 12.63
CA GLY A 21 1.82 -53.20 13.32
C GLY A 21 2.49 -51.83 13.49
N LYS A 22 1.75 -50.73 13.27
CA LYS A 22 2.25 -49.35 13.37
C LYS A 22 1.75 -48.63 14.64
N ALA A 23 1.60 -49.36 15.75
CA ALA A 23 1.06 -48.90 17.00
C ALA A 23 2.05 -48.13 17.91
N SER A 24 3.06 -47.51 17.37
CA SER A 24 3.97 -46.66 18.15
C SER A 24 3.79 -45.19 17.83
N SER A 25 2.54 -44.74 17.86
CA SER A 25 2.30 -43.26 17.82
C SER A 25 2.21 -42.74 19.26
N LYS A 26 2.86 -41.64 19.55
CA LYS A 26 2.88 -40.97 20.85
C LYS A 26 1.47 -40.51 21.34
N ALA A 27 0.44 -40.68 20.53
CA ALA A 27 -0.94 -40.35 20.81
C ALA A 27 -1.90 -41.31 20.12
N SER A 28 -3.04 -41.65 20.70
CA SER A 28 -4.14 -42.40 20.09
C SER A 28 -4.75 -41.65 18.92
N LEU A 29 -5.59 -42.28 18.09
CA LEU A 29 -6.28 -41.60 17.00
C LEU A 29 -7.24 -40.54 17.53
N ARG A 30 -7.93 -40.85 18.63
CA ARG A 30 -8.82 -39.92 19.31
C ARG A 30 -8.09 -38.68 19.82
N GLU A 31 -6.98 -38.85 20.55
CA GLU A 31 -6.16 -37.70 21.03
C GLU A 31 -5.64 -36.86 19.86
N PHE A 32 -5.22 -37.49 18.78
CA PHE A 32 -4.78 -36.78 17.57
C PHE A 32 -5.90 -35.92 16.97
N LEU A 33 -7.10 -36.49 16.75
CA LEU A 33 -8.23 -35.79 16.18
C LEU A 33 -8.72 -34.69 17.12
N THR A 34 -8.80 -34.95 18.43
CA THR A 34 -9.17 -33.93 19.43
C THR A 34 -8.21 -32.75 19.37
N ALA A 35 -6.91 -33.01 19.44
CA ALA A 35 -5.90 -31.96 19.38
C ALA A 35 -5.95 -31.20 18.03
N LEU A 36 -6.23 -31.90 16.90
CA LEU A 36 -6.35 -31.27 15.59
C LEU A 36 -7.54 -30.29 15.53
N TYR A 37 -8.70 -30.71 16.06
CA TYR A 37 -9.89 -29.84 16.09
C TYR A 37 -9.75 -28.69 17.10
N GLU A 38 -9.17 -28.90 18.26
CA GLU A 38 -8.89 -27.86 19.25
C GLU A 38 -7.87 -26.81 18.77
N ASN A 39 -7.03 -27.19 17.81
CA ASN A 39 -6.06 -26.30 17.17
C ASN A 39 -6.47 -25.89 15.75
N ASP A 40 -7.78 -25.80 15.47
CA ASP A 40 -8.35 -25.36 14.19
C ASP A 40 -7.75 -26.06 12.98
N GLY A 41 -7.31 -27.31 13.12
CA GLY A 41 -6.69 -28.09 12.07
C GLY A 41 -5.23 -27.72 11.78
N SER A 42 -4.57 -26.90 12.61
CA SER A 42 -3.16 -26.56 12.46
C SER A 42 -2.24 -27.75 12.75
N ALA A 43 -1.62 -28.30 11.73
CA ALA A 43 -0.67 -29.41 11.90
C ALA A 43 0.53 -29.03 12.79
N TYR A 44 0.97 -27.80 12.75
CA TYR A 44 2.07 -27.30 13.59
C TYR A 44 1.68 -27.24 15.07
N ARG A 45 0.54 -26.61 15.40
CA ARG A 45 0.06 -26.54 16.81
C ARG A 45 -0.27 -27.91 17.37
N THR A 46 -0.93 -28.74 16.58
CA THR A 46 -1.23 -30.13 16.93
C THR A 46 0.04 -30.92 17.20
N ALA A 47 1.05 -30.81 16.35
CA ALA A 47 2.34 -31.46 16.54
C ALA A 47 3.01 -31.05 17.86
N LYS A 48 2.99 -29.75 18.18
CA LYS A 48 3.55 -29.20 19.42
C LYS A 48 2.82 -29.72 20.67
N VAL A 49 1.49 -29.76 20.64
CA VAL A 49 0.67 -30.27 21.77
C VAL A 49 0.91 -31.75 22.02
N LEU A 50 1.04 -32.56 20.95
CA LEU A 50 1.21 -34.01 21.05
C LEU A 50 2.68 -34.46 21.13
N GLY A 51 3.63 -33.55 21.11
CA GLY A 51 5.06 -33.88 21.10
C GLY A 51 5.48 -34.70 19.86
N MET A 52 4.81 -34.46 18.72
CA MET A 52 5.05 -35.13 17.43
C MET A 52 5.82 -34.19 16.49
N SER A 53 6.43 -34.77 15.42
CA SER A 53 6.96 -33.94 14.35
C SER A 53 5.82 -33.41 13.46
N HIS A 54 6.04 -32.26 12.80
CA HIS A 54 5.09 -31.71 11.84
C HIS A 54 4.79 -32.71 10.70
N GLN A 55 5.80 -33.39 10.20
CA GLN A 55 5.65 -34.40 9.16
C GLN A 55 4.78 -35.58 9.61
N MET A 56 5.02 -36.11 10.81
CA MET A 56 4.17 -37.19 11.37
C MET A 56 2.70 -36.75 11.51
N THR A 57 2.45 -35.52 11.86
CA THR A 57 1.10 -34.97 12.00
C THR A 57 0.44 -34.85 10.61
N ALA A 58 1.16 -34.39 9.60
CA ALA A 58 0.69 -34.30 8.22
C ALA A 58 0.40 -35.69 7.61
N ASP A 59 1.30 -36.65 7.79
CA ASP A 59 1.14 -38.03 7.30
C ASP A 59 -0.03 -38.75 7.94
N ARG A 60 -0.24 -38.51 9.24
CA ARG A 60 -1.33 -39.11 10.01
C ARG A 60 -2.68 -38.58 9.56
N ARG A 61 -2.75 -37.30 9.27
CA ARG A 61 -3.91 -36.67 8.68
C ARG A 61 -4.22 -37.22 7.30
N ALA A 62 -3.21 -37.21 6.38
CA ALA A 62 -3.38 -37.72 5.03
C ALA A 62 -3.88 -39.15 5.02
N ARG A 63 -3.38 -39.99 5.95
CA ARG A 63 -3.81 -41.39 6.10
C ARG A 63 -5.27 -41.48 6.54
N PHE A 64 -5.70 -40.68 7.53
CA PHE A 64 -7.11 -40.66 7.95
C PHE A 64 -8.03 -40.25 6.79
N GLU A 65 -7.68 -39.20 6.07
CA GLU A 65 -8.46 -38.71 4.92
C GLU A 65 -8.54 -39.76 3.81
N ALA A 66 -7.44 -40.47 3.55
CA ALA A 66 -7.41 -41.57 2.56
C ALA A 66 -8.23 -42.78 2.98
N ASP A 67 -8.18 -43.18 4.25
CA ASP A 67 -8.88 -44.36 4.77
C ASP A 67 -10.39 -44.12 4.97
N THR A 68 -10.83 -42.89 5.11
CA THR A 68 -12.24 -42.54 5.39
C THR A 68 -12.96 -41.81 4.28
N GLY A 69 -12.21 -41.15 3.38
CA GLY A 69 -12.77 -40.19 2.44
C GLY A 69 -13.27 -38.87 3.08
N ILE A 70 -13.09 -38.70 4.41
CA ILE A 70 -13.56 -37.53 5.15
C ILE A 70 -12.39 -36.53 5.25
N GLY A 71 -12.58 -35.33 4.71
CA GLY A 71 -11.61 -34.24 4.86
C GLY A 71 -11.53 -33.71 6.28
N LEU A 72 -10.35 -33.70 6.87
CA LEU A 72 -10.11 -33.08 8.18
C LEU A 72 -9.90 -31.56 8.04
N PRO A 73 -10.25 -30.76 9.08
CA PRO A 73 -10.05 -29.32 9.04
C PRO A 73 -8.60 -29.03 8.75
N ARG A 74 -8.35 -28.28 7.73
CA ARG A 74 -7.03 -27.72 7.42
C ARG A 74 -6.95 -26.43 8.18
N GLY A 75 -6.15 -26.43 9.25
CA GLY A 75 -5.77 -25.18 9.86
C GLY A 75 -5.34 -24.29 8.74
N ARG A 76 -5.93 -23.13 8.66
CA ARG A 76 -5.23 -22.08 7.95
C ARG A 76 -3.84 -22.16 8.54
N PRO A 77 -2.77 -22.28 7.74
CA PRO A 77 -1.45 -22.05 8.30
C PRO A 77 -1.64 -20.82 9.17
N GLU A 78 -0.93 -20.71 10.32
CA GLU A 78 -0.63 -19.38 10.87
C GLU A 78 0.20 -18.69 9.80
N THR A 79 -0.44 -18.56 8.67
CA THR A 79 0.01 -17.77 7.58
C THR A 79 -0.11 -16.41 8.15
N TRP A 80 1.06 -15.83 8.42
CA TRP A 80 1.25 -14.48 8.09
C TRP A 80 -0.01 -13.97 7.36
N LYS A 81 -0.89 -13.36 8.13
CA LYS A 81 -1.90 -12.50 7.53
C LYS A 81 -1.03 -11.37 6.99
N PRO A 82 -0.96 -11.16 5.67
CA PRO A 82 -0.44 -9.91 5.17
C PRO A 82 -1.15 -8.87 6.00
N ALA A 83 -0.40 -7.95 6.61
CA ALA A 83 -1.00 -6.88 7.38
C ALA A 83 -2.12 -6.39 6.49
N ALA A 84 -3.39 -6.60 6.92
CA ALA A 84 -4.52 -6.56 6.00
C ALA A 84 -4.50 -5.16 5.42
N HIS A 85 -4.03 -5.03 4.17
CA HIS A 85 -4.07 -3.76 3.48
C HIS A 85 -5.55 -3.44 3.39
N ASN A 86 -6.00 -2.44 4.12
CA ASN A 86 -7.29 -1.88 3.83
C ASN A 86 -7.24 -1.49 2.36
N GLN A 87 -7.89 -2.27 1.52
CA GLN A 87 -7.95 -1.96 0.08
C GLN A 87 -8.58 -0.59 -0.13
N THR A 88 -9.46 -0.18 0.79
CA THR A 88 -10.16 1.10 0.75
C THR A 88 -10.37 1.62 2.16
N THR A 89 -9.95 2.86 2.41
CA THR A 89 -10.26 3.62 3.62
C THR A 89 -11.19 4.77 3.27
N HIS A 90 -12.30 4.89 4.00
CA HIS A 90 -13.26 5.97 3.82
C HIS A 90 -12.97 7.09 4.82
N ILE A 91 -12.98 8.33 4.35
CA ILE A 91 -12.70 9.55 5.13
C ILE A 91 -13.89 10.49 4.99
N LYS A 92 -14.25 11.16 6.09
CA LYS A 92 -15.27 12.21 6.12
C LYS A 92 -14.59 13.55 6.33
N ILE A 93 -14.80 14.51 5.41
CA ILE A 93 -14.31 15.87 5.50
C ILE A 93 -15.49 16.80 5.18
N GLU A 94 -16.02 17.46 6.19
CA GLU A 94 -17.08 18.43 6.02
C GLU A 94 -16.52 19.75 5.50
N ASN A 95 -15.64 20.36 6.29
CA ASN A 95 -14.86 21.53 5.93
C ASN A 95 -13.42 21.23 6.32
N GLY A 96 -12.50 21.36 5.37
CA GLY A 96 -11.10 21.02 5.65
C GLY A 96 -10.23 21.00 4.40
N SER A 97 -8.96 20.75 4.62
CA SER A 97 -7.94 20.77 3.58
C SER A 97 -7.01 19.58 3.64
N MET A 98 -6.51 19.20 2.48
CA MET A 98 -5.53 18.14 2.29
C MET A 98 -4.42 18.64 1.36
N LEU A 99 -3.19 18.61 1.83
CA LEU A 99 -2.02 18.84 0.98
C LEU A 99 -1.53 17.48 0.45
N ALA A 100 -1.46 17.34 -0.87
CA ALA A 100 -1.17 16.09 -1.55
C ALA A 100 0.03 16.19 -2.49
N ILE A 101 0.85 15.13 -2.53
CA ILE A 101 2.01 14.97 -3.41
C ILE A 101 2.14 13.49 -3.80
N SER A 102 2.81 13.19 -4.89
CA SER A 102 3.04 11.83 -5.41
C SER A 102 4.40 11.68 -6.03
N ASP A 103 4.80 10.44 -6.31
CA ASP A 103 5.98 10.11 -7.12
C ASP A 103 7.25 10.79 -6.60
N LEU A 104 7.56 10.51 -5.33
CA LEU A 104 8.66 11.15 -4.61
C LEU A 104 10.02 10.58 -5.03
N HIS A 105 10.06 9.29 -5.36
CA HIS A 105 11.27 8.58 -5.80
C HIS A 105 12.51 9.04 -5.03
N PHE A 106 12.43 9.06 -3.70
CA PHE A 106 13.51 9.58 -2.87
C PHE A 106 14.82 8.84 -3.14
N TRP A 107 15.82 9.64 -3.41
CA TRP A 107 17.17 9.17 -3.70
C TRP A 107 18.14 9.82 -2.72
N PRO A 108 19.00 9.04 -2.04
CA PRO A 108 19.91 9.57 -1.04
C PRO A 108 20.76 10.73 -1.55
N GLY A 109 20.75 11.83 -0.80
CA GLY A 109 21.51 13.03 -1.13
C GLY A 109 20.95 13.88 -2.28
N VAL A 110 19.78 13.51 -2.85
CA VAL A 110 19.10 14.29 -3.90
C VAL A 110 17.90 15.00 -3.30
N TYR A 111 17.82 16.30 -3.52
CA TYR A 111 16.74 17.15 -3.05
C TYR A 111 15.86 17.58 -4.21
N SER A 112 14.57 17.86 -3.94
CA SER A 112 13.66 18.41 -4.92
C SER A 112 12.97 19.65 -4.37
N THR A 113 12.80 20.65 -5.23
CA THR A 113 12.05 21.87 -4.91
C THR A 113 10.61 21.55 -4.53
N ALA A 114 9.98 20.59 -5.20
CA ALA A 114 8.61 20.18 -4.90
C ALA A 114 8.48 19.63 -3.49
N TRP A 115 9.41 18.76 -3.05
CA TRP A 115 9.37 18.25 -1.68
C TRP A 115 9.61 19.35 -0.64
N ALA A 116 10.61 20.21 -0.85
CA ALA A 116 10.88 21.33 0.06
C ALA A 116 9.67 22.30 0.13
N ALA A 117 9.03 22.58 -1.00
CA ALA A 117 7.81 23.36 -1.06
C ALA A 117 6.64 22.68 -0.31
N PHE A 118 6.49 21.35 -0.48
CA PHE A 118 5.47 20.58 0.21
C PHE A 118 5.63 20.66 1.74
N VAL A 119 6.84 20.47 2.25
CA VAL A 119 7.13 20.58 3.69
C VAL A 119 6.89 22.01 4.19
N GLY A 120 7.34 23.04 3.43
CA GLY A 120 7.12 24.45 3.78
C GLY A 120 5.62 24.82 3.77
N LEU A 121 4.87 24.36 2.78
CA LEU A 121 3.41 24.55 2.71
C LEU A 121 2.69 23.80 3.83
N ALA A 122 3.11 22.58 4.17
CA ALA A 122 2.56 21.84 5.30
C ALA A 122 2.69 22.62 6.62
N GLY A 123 3.87 23.20 6.87
CA GLY A 123 4.12 24.00 8.08
C GLY A 123 3.36 25.32 8.11
N SER A 124 3.17 25.97 6.96
CA SER A 124 2.49 27.28 6.88
C SER A 124 0.97 27.18 6.81
N LEU A 125 0.44 26.23 6.03
CA LEU A 125 -1.01 26.04 5.84
C LEU A 125 -1.65 25.21 6.95
N LYS A 126 -0.87 24.29 7.59
CA LYS A 126 -1.34 23.35 8.61
C LYS A 126 -2.62 22.64 8.18
N PRO A 127 -2.59 21.92 7.05
CA PRO A 127 -3.77 21.25 6.52
C PRO A 127 -4.26 20.17 7.49
N ASP A 128 -5.54 19.82 7.44
CA ASP A 128 -6.11 18.75 8.26
C ASP A 128 -5.52 17.39 7.89
N PHE A 129 -5.18 17.21 6.61
CA PHE A 129 -4.60 16.00 6.07
C PHE A 129 -3.34 16.28 5.25
N ILE A 130 -2.36 15.40 5.39
CA ILE A 130 -1.20 15.27 4.51
C ILE A 130 -1.35 13.94 3.77
N CYS A 131 -1.30 13.96 2.44
CA CYS A 131 -1.44 12.77 1.62
C CYS A 131 -0.22 12.57 0.71
N ILE A 132 0.40 11.39 0.79
CA ILE A 132 1.36 10.92 -0.18
C ILE A 132 0.68 9.83 -1.01
N ASP A 133 0.60 10.06 -2.31
CA ASP A 133 -0.07 9.17 -3.27
C ASP A 133 0.94 8.32 -4.03
N GLY A 134 1.80 7.62 -3.26
CA GLY A 134 2.67 6.56 -3.72
C GLY A 134 3.99 6.96 -4.37
N ASP A 135 4.73 5.90 -4.69
CA ASP A 135 6.07 5.92 -5.25
C ASP A 135 7.04 6.79 -4.41
N GLY A 136 7.08 6.46 -3.09
CA GLY A 136 7.97 7.13 -2.14
C GLY A 136 9.44 6.78 -2.33
N ILE A 137 9.74 5.51 -2.64
CA ILE A 137 11.07 5.03 -3.01
C ILE A 137 11.16 4.79 -4.51
N ASP A 138 12.36 4.82 -5.07
CA ASP A 138 12.56 4.35 -6.45
C ASP A 138 12.75 2.83 -6.52
N GLY A 139 13.55 2.25 -5.60
CA GLY A 139 13.79 0.82 -5.51
C GLY A 139 14.45 0.24 -6.75
N CYS A 140 15.36 0.96 -7.40
CA CYS A 140 15.96 0.58 -8.68
C CYS A 140 16.67 -0.79 -8.62
N LYS A 141 17.38 -1.13 -7.53
CA LYS A 141 18.06 -2.43 -7.38
C LYS A 141 17.11 -3.62 -7.22
N THR A 142 15.85 -3.39 -6.87
CA THR A 142 14.80 -4.41 -6.78
C THR A 142 13.83 -4.33 -7.96
N SER A 143 14.19 -3.57 -8.99
CA SER A 143 13.43 -3.45 -10.23
C SER A 143 13.38 -4.78 -11.00
N ARG A 144 12.25 -5.04 -11.65
CA ARG A 144 12.12 -6.10 -12.65
C ARG A 144 12.74 -5.74 -14.00
N HIS A 145 13.04 -4.46 -14.21
CA HIS A 145 13.67 -3.99 -15.45
C HIS A 145 15.19 -4.14 -15.33
N PRO A 146 15.87 -4.59 -16.37
CA PRO A 146 17.32 -4.69 -16.34
C PRO A 146 17.94 -3.30 -16.16
N PRO A 147 19.04 -3.16 -15.39
CA PRO A 147 19.75 -1.90 -15.27
C PRO A 147 20.39 -1.52 -16.59
N ASN A 148 20.49 -0.22 -16.86
CA ASN A 148 21.16 0.31 -18.07
C ASN A 148 22.69 0.19 -18.02
N GLY A 149 23.25 -0.16 -16.86
CA GLY A 149 24.69 -0.38 -16.67
C GLY A 149 25.50 0.87 -16.36
N TRP A 150 24.89 2.04 -16.32
CA TRP A 150 25.49 3.34 -15.96
C TRP A 150 24.81 4.03 -14.77
N GLU A 151 23.81 3.38 -14.19
CA GLU A 151 23.11 3.87 -13.00
C GLU A 151 23.96 3.61 -11.77
N ASP A 152 24.33 4.67 -11.04
CA ASP A 152 24.89 4.55 -9.71
C ASP A 152 23.75 4.41 -8.68
N ALA A 153 23.09 3.25 -8.74
CA ALA A 153 21.91 2.98 -7.95
C ALA A 153 22.24 2.81 -6.47
N PRO A 154 21.58 3.54 -5.56
CA PRO A 154 21.75 3.39 -4.13
C PRO A 154 21.36 2.00 -3.64
N ASN A 155 21.74 1.65 -2.44
CA ASN A 155 21.21 0.46 -1.80
C ASN A 155 19.80 0.73 -1.30
N LEU A 156 18.92 -0.27 -1.37
CA LEU A 156 17.54 -0.14 -0.89
C LEU A 156 17.43 0.34 0.56
N VAL A 157 18.39 -0.07 1.41
CA VAL A 157 18.47 0.38 2.82
C VAL A 157 18.68 1.89 2.92
N ASP A 158 19.50 2.47 2.05
CA ASP A 158 19.79 3.90 2.06
C ASP A 158 18.59 4.69 1.50
N GLU A 159 17.91 4.18 0.48
CA GLU A 159 16.64 4.75 -0.01
C GLU A 159 15.55 4.73 1.08
N ILE A 160 15.40 3.62 1.81
CA ILE A 160 14.42 3.50 2.90
C ILE A 160 14.73 4.48 4.03
N ARG A 161 15.99 4.66 4.41
CA ARG A 161 16.40 5.64 5.43
C ARG A 161 16.05 7.06 4.98
N GLU A 162 16.45 7.43 3.76
CA GLU A 162 16.12 8.74 3.19
C GLU A 162 14.62 8.96 3.18
N PHE A 163 13.85 7.97 2.73
CA PHE A 163 12.38 8.02 2.74
C PHE A 163 11.81 8.27 4.14
N GLN A 164 12.27 7.53 5.14
CA GLN A 164 11.80 7.69 6.52
C GLN A 164 12.17 9.05 7.12
N ASP A 165 13.38 9.55 6.86
CA ASP A 165 13.84 10.87 7.32
C ASP A 165 13.01 12.00 6.69
N ARG A 166 12.67 11.87 5.39
CA ARG A 166 11.79 12.81 4.70
C ARG A 166 10.37 12.79 5.27
N LEU A 167 9.81 11.63 5.55
CA LEU A 167 8.50 11.54 6.19
C LEU A 167 8.49 12.21 7.56
N GLN A 168 9.54 12.04 8.36
CA GLN A 168 9.67 12.71 9.65
C GLN A 168 9.69 14.23 9.51
N SER A 169 10.32 14.78 8.46
CA SER A 169 10.37 16.22 8.22
C SER A 169 8.98 16.83 8.01
N VAL A 170 8.11 16.20 7.23
CA VAL A 170 6.76 16.70 7.02
C VAL A 170 5.87 16.48 8.25
N GLN A 171 6.07 15.39 9.00
CA GLN A 171 5.37 15.16 10.26
C GLN A 171 5.73 16.24 11.31
N ALA A 172 7.00 16.62 11.38
CA ALA A 172 7.46 17.69 12.25
C ALA A 172 6.93 19.08 11.82
N ALA A 173 6.80 19.32 10.51
CA ALA A 173 6.27 20.58 9.98
C ALA A 173 4.77 20.76 10.26
N SER A 174 3.98 19.70 10.28
CA SER A 174 2.52 19.77 10.52
C SER A 174 2.03 18.65 11.45
N PRO A 175 2.41 18.67 12.73
CA PRO A 175 2.16 17.58 13.67
C PRO A 175 0.67 17.37 14.01
N SER A 176 -0.18 18.33 13.72
CA SER A 176 -1.63 18.23 13.91
C SER A 176 -2.38 17.58 12.75
N SER A 177 -1.73 17.40 11.61
CA SER A 177 -2.34 16.76 10.44
C SER A 177 -2.49 15.26 10.62
N ARG A 178 -3.49 14.69 9.98
CA ARG A 178 -3.61 13.26 9.78
C ARG A 178 -2.88 12.84 8.51
N PHE A 179 -2.05 11.82 8.60
CA PHE A 179 -1.15 11.41 7.53
C PHE A 179 -1.73 10.21 6.76
N LEU A 180 -1.84 10.32 5.45
CA LEU A 180 -2.40 9.31 4.55
C LEU A 180 -1.34 8.86 3.53
N TYR A 181 -1.20 7.56 3.33
CA TYR A 181 -0.31 6.98 2.35
C TYR A 181 -1.04 5.98 1.45
N ALA A 182 -1.22 6.32 0.18
CA ALA A 182 -1.72 5.39 -0.83
C ALA A 182 -0.50 4.82 -1.59
N PRO A 183 -0.19 3.51 -1.48
CA PRO A 183 1.05 2.98 -2.05
C PRO A 183 1.04 2.98 -3.57
N GLY A 184 2.19 3.29 -4.14
CA GLY A 184 2.45 3.22 -5.57
C GLY A 184 3.02 1.87 -6.02
N ASN A 185 3.30 1.77 -7.31
CA ASN A 185 3.85 0.54 -7.88
C ASN A 185 5.33 0.35 -7.55
N HIS A 186 6.09 1.39 -7.25
CA HIS A 186 7.46 1.29 -6.75
C HIS A 186 7.46 0.83 -5.29
N ASP A 187 6.57 1.28 -4.46
CA ASP A 187 6.50 0.93 -3.04
C ASP A 187 6.33 -0.56 -2.82
N VAL A 188 5.12 -1.05 -3.05
CA VAL A 188 4.79 -2.48 -2.86
C VAL A 188 5.40 -3.37 -3.95
N GLY A 189 5.64 -2.84 -5.13
CA GLY A 189 6.22 -3.59 -6.24
C GLY A 189 7.72 -3.83 -6.08
N ARG A 190 8.45 -2.91 -5.45
CA ARG A 190 9.91 -2.99 -5.25
C ARG A 190 10.30 -3.68 -3.95
N LEU A 191 9.48 -3.60 -2.90
CA LEU A 191 9.76 -4.26 -1.62
C LEU A 191 8.92 -5.53 -1.44
N ASP A 192 7.61 -5.39 -1.22
CA ASP A 192 6.73 -6.54 -0.86
C ASP A 192 6.71 -7.62 -1.95
N ARG A 193 6.58 -7.21 -3.21
CA ARG A 193 6.58 -8.15 -4.33
C ARG A 193 7.96 -8.78 -4.55
N TYR A 194 9.04 -7.99 -4.43
CA TYR A 194 10.40 -8.50 -4.58
C TYR A 194 10.68 -9.59 -3.53
N VAL A 195 10.36 -9.34 -2.26
CA VAL A 195 10.48 -10.34 -1.19
C VAL A 195 9.61 -11.55 -1.49
N ALA A 196 8.35 -11.36 -1.88
CA ALA A 196 7.44 -12.47 -2.16
C ALA A 196 7.90 -13.38 -3.32
N MET A 197 8.64 -12.84 -4.29
CA MET A 197 9.10 -13.58 -5.47
C MET A 197 10.49 -14.15 -5.33
N ASN A 198 11.41 -13.45 -4.67
CA ASN A 198 12.83 -13.82 -4.64
C ASN A 198 13.30 -14.39 -3.29
N ALA A 199 12.56 -14.11 -2.21
CA ALA A 199 12.86 -14.59 -0.87
C ALA A 199 11.55 -14.84 -0.09
N PRO A 200 10.66 -15.74 -0.60
CA PRO A 200 9.34 -15.97 -0.01
C PRO A 200 9.42 -16.48 1.45
N GLU A 201 10.52 -17.11 1.83
CA GLU A 201 10.81 -17.56 3.19
C GLU A 201 10.99 -16.38 4.18
N LEU A 202 11.35 -15.19 3.69
CA LEU A 202 11.50 -13.98 4.49
C LEU A 202 10.19 -13.18 4.63
N LYS A 203 9.15 -13.59 3.91
CA LYS A 203 7.87 -12.91 3.92
C LYS A 203 7.24 -12.95 5.33
N GLY A 204 6.97 -11.76 5.89
CA GLY A 204 6.42 -11.58 7.22
C GLY A 204 7.47 -11.36 8.31
N LEU A 205 8.74 -11.27 7.96
CA LEU A 205 9.73 -10.71 8.88
C LEU A 205 9.48 -9.20 9.04
N PRO A 206 9.59 -8.67 10.27
CA PRO A 206 9.45 -7.24 10.52
C PRO A 206 10.41 -6.41 9.64
N GLY A 207 9.92 -5.31 9.10
CA GLY A 207 10.67 -4.39 8.24
C GLY A 207 10.76 -4.80 6.76
N LEU A 208 10.17 -5.93 6.36
CA LEU A 208 10.14 -6.40 4.98
C LEU A 208 8.79 -6.16 4.26
N SER A 209 7.92 -5.35 4.83
CA SER A 209 6.71 -4.87 4.19
C SER A 209 6.70 -3.35 4.14
N PHE A 210 6.35 -2.77 3.01
CA PHE A 210 6.34 -1.31 2.85
C PHE A 210 5.42 -0.61 3.86
N LYS A 211 4.30 -1.22 4.21
CA LYS A 211 3.40 -0.70 5.26
C LYS A 211 4.10 -0.50 6.61
N GLU A 212 5.06 -1.34 6.95
CA GLU A 212 5.79 -1.24 8.21
C GLU A 212 6.81 -0.09 8.22
N LEU A 213 7.17 0.45 7.04
CA LEU A 213 8.05 1.61 6.91
C LEU A 213 7.32 2.93 7.22
N VAL A 214 5.99 2.92 7.21
CA VAL A 214 5.14 4.10 7.42
C VAL A 214 4.15 3.91 8.59
N PRO A 215 4.62 3.55 9.81
CA PRO A 215 3.74 3.13 10.91
C PRO A 215 2.81 4.25 11.42
N ALA A 216 3.21 5.51 11.25
CA ALA A 216 2.44 6.69 11.66
C ALA A 216 1.43 7.17 10.60
N TRP A 217 1.37 6.50 9.45
CA TRP A 217 0.53 6.86 8.33
C TRP A 217 -0.64 5.88 8.19
N ASP A 218 -1.83 6.39 7.94
CA ASP A 218 -2.95 5.57 7.49
C ASP A 218 -2.61 5.03 6.09
N PHE A 219 -2.44 3.73 5.99
CA PHE A 219 -2.01 3.07 4.76
C PHE A 219 -3.18 2.31 4.13
N ALA A 220 -3.54 2.66 2.89
CA ALA A 220 -4.62 2.00 2.15
C ALA A 220 -4.36 2.03 0.64
N GLY A 221 -4.80 1.00 -0.08
CA GLY A 221 -4.69 0.94 -1.54
C GLY A 221 -5.45 2.06 -2.26
N ARG A 222 -6.44 2.66 -1.62
CA ARG A 222 -7.11 3.91 -2.00
C ARG A 222 -7.82 4.56 -0.80
N PHE A 223 -7.96 5.87 -0.86
CA PHE A 223 -8.82 6.63 0.04
C PHE A 223 -10.06 7.12 -0.72
N VAL A 224 -11.20 7.09 -0.07
CA VAL A 224 -12.46 7.63 -0.61
C VAL A 224 -12.98 8.68 0.36
N VAL A 225 -12.97 9.94 -0.08
CA VAL A 225 -13.44 11.06 0.73
C VAL A 225 -14.91 11.32 0.40
N ASN A 226 -15.70 11.49 1.46
CA ASN A 226 -17.13 11.87 1.40
C ASN A 226 -18.01 10.91 0.59
N ASP A 227 -17.78 9.60 0.71
CA ASP A 227 -18.70 8.61 0.12
C ASP A 227 -20.02 8.57 0.93
N TYR A 228 -21.05 9.24 0.43
CA TYR A 228 -22.38 9.32 1.05
C TYR A 228 -23.03 7.94 1.25
N ARG A 229 -22.62 6.92 0.50
CA ARG A 229 -23.11 5.53 0.64
C ARG A 229 -22.51 4.82 1.85
N LYS A 230 -21.44 5.33 2.42
CA LYS A 230 -20.69 4.72 3.53
C LYS A 230 -20.79 5.51 4.84
N HIS A 231 -21.11 6.79 4.76
CA HIS A 231 -21.21 7.66 5.92
C HIS A 231 -22.64 8.21 6.07
N THR A 232 -23.26 7.92 7.21
CA THR A 232 -24.57 8.52 7.56
C THR A 232 -24.42 10.03 7.81
N GLY A 233 -25.39 10.81 7.37
CA GLY A 233 -25.44 12.26 7.60
C GLY A 233 -24.58 13.10 6.64
N ILE A 234 -23.97 12.49 5.62
CA ILE A 234 -23.42 13.23 4.48
C ILE A 234 -24.54 13.43 3.46
N PRO A 235 -24.85 14.68 3.04
CA PRO A 235 -25.75 14.89 1.91
C PRO A 235 -25.13 14.31 0.64
N TYR A 236 -25.95 14.08 -0.39
CA TYR A 236 -25.41 13.66 -1.67
C TYR A 236 -24.33 14.64 -2.15
N ARG A 237 -23.14 14.14 -2.32
CA ARG A 237 -21.99 14.84 -2.91
C ARG A 237 -21.21 13.85 -3.76
N ILE A 238 -20.50 14.37 -4.76
CA ILE A 238 -19.60 13.57 -5.58
C ILE A 238 -18.38 13.19 -4.72
N PRO A 239 -18.10 11.91 -4.48
CA PRO A 239 -16.96 11.49 -3.68
C PRO A 239 -15.64 11.78 -4.39
N THR A 240 -14.56 11.85 -3.62
CA THR A 240 -13.18 11.93 -4.15
C THR A 240 -12.45 10.62 -3.92
N ILE A 241 -11.88 10.04 -4.98
CA ILE A 241 -11.00 8.87 -4.89
C ILE A 241 -9.55 9.32 -5.04
N ILE A 242 -8.72 8.94 -4.08
CA ILE A 242 -7.26 9.12 -4.12
C ILE A 242 -6.64 7.74 -4.27
N LYS A 243 -5.86 7.54 -5.34
CA LYS A 243 -5.23 6.27 -5.65
C LYS A 243 -4.10 6.50 -6.66
N HIS A 244 -2.92 5.98 -6.39
CA HIS A 244 -1.72 6.24 -7.18
C HIS A 244 -1.87 6.02 -8.69
N ALA A 245 -2.49 4.93 -9.12
CA ALA A 245 -2.63 4.63 -10.56
C ALA A 245 -4.02 4.12 -10.92
N PHE A 246 -4.49 4.51 -12.10
CA PHE A 246 -5.70 4.02 -12.77
C PHE A 246 -5.33 3.27 -14.05
N LYS A 247 -6.28 2.50 -14.59
CA LYS A 247 -6.08 1.66 -15.79
C LYS A 247 -5.94 2.45 -17.10
N ARG A 248 -5.73 3.75 -17.04
CA ARG A 248 -5.67 4.64 -18.21
C ARG A 248 -4.27 5.22 -18.37
N ASN A 249 -3.83 5.34 -19.61
CA ASN A 249 -2.56 5.93 -19.99
C ASN A 249 -2.77 7.05 -21.02
N GLY A 250 -1.72 7.83 -21.28
CA GLY A 250 -1.73 8.90 -22.27
C GLY A 250 -2.25 10.24 -21.73
N ILE A 251 -2.38 11.21 -22.62
CA ILE A 251 -2.67 12.62 -22.26
C ILE A 251 -4.07 12.86 -21.68
N HIS A 252 -5.01 11.96 -21.94
CA HIS A 252 -6.38 12.04 -21.45
C HIS A 252 -6.67 11.09 -20.31
N ALA A 253 -5.66 10.42 -19.75
CA ALA A 253 -5.82 9.38 -18.74
C ALA A 253 -6.61 9.87 -17.53
N THR A 254 -6.24 11.00 -16.96
CA THR A 254 -6.91 11.63 -15.81
C THR A 254 -8.38 11.93 -16.09
N ARG A 255 -8.67 12.57 -17.24
CA ARG A 255 -10.05 12.87 -17.65
C ARG A 255 -10.88 11.59 -17.82
N ASN A 256 -10.32 10.60 -18.49
CA ASN A 256 -11.00 9.33 -18.73
C ASN A 256 -11.26 8.58 -17.42
N ALA A 257 -10.34 8.65 -16.45
CA ALA A 257 -10.56 8.06 -15.12
C ALA A 257 -11.75 8.71 -14.40
N VAL A 258 -11.89 10.05 -14.45
CA VAL A 258 -13.06 10.76 -13.92
C VAL A 258 -14.35 10.30 -14.59
N GLN A 259 -14.36 10.15 -15.92
CA GLN A 259 -15.54 9.71 -16.66
C GLN A 259 -15.92 8.26 -16.33
N ASP A 260 -14.93 7.36 -16.21
CA ASP A 260 -15.16 5.94 -15.90
C ASP A 260 -15.69 5.74 -14.47
N GLU A 261 -15.11 6.45 -13.49
CA GLU A 261 -15.46 6.30 -12.07
C GLU A 261 -16.65 7.17 -11.65
N GLY A 262 -16.96 8.23 -12.39
CA GLY A 262 -18.07 9.16 -12.10
C GLY A 262 -17.88 9.97 -10.81
N CYS A 263 -16.63 10.30 -10.45
CA CYS A 263 -16.27 11.01 -9.24
C CYS A 263 -15.00 11.84 -9.41
N HIS A 264 -14.62 12.64 -8.41
CA HIS A 264 -13.31 13.30 -8.40
C HIS A 264 -12.20 12.24 -8.28
N ILE A 265 -11.12 12.42 -9.05
CA ILE A 265 -9.96 11.52 -9.09
C ILE A 265 -8.69 12.31 -8.77
N ILE A 266 -7.95 11.85 -7.79
CA ILE A 266 -6.62 12.34 -7.45
C ILE A 266 -5.65 11.19 -7.64
N HIS A 267 -4.58 11.40 -8.41
CA HIS A 267 -3.61 10.36 -8.67
C HIS A 267 -2.22 10.91 -9.02
N GLY A 268 -1.21 10.05 -8.96
CA GLY A 268 0.15 10.26 -9.46
C GLY A 268 0.45 9.41 -10.69
N HIS A 269 1.62 8.77 -10.68
CA HIS A 269 2.07 7.76 -11.65
C HIS A 269 2.40 8.27 -13.06
N LEU A 270 1.69 9.25 -13.58
CA LEU A 270 1.91 9.77 -14.93
C LEU A 270 2.84 10.99 -14.96
N HIS A 271 3.13 11.59 -13.81
CA HIS A 271 4.03 12.71 -13.62
C HIS A 271 3.66 14.01 -14.39
N LYS A 272 2.38 14.17 -14.81
CA LYS A 272 2.01 15.26 -15.74
C LYS A 272 1.64 16.58 -15.07
N GLN A 273 1.26 16.53 -13.81
CA GLN A 273 0.69 17.65 -13.04
C GLN A 273 -0.33 18.47 -13.83
N LEU A 274 -1.59 18.10 -13.68
CA LEU A 274 -2.68 18.78 -14.38
C LEU A 274 -3.99 18.68 -13.58
N VAL A 275 -4.90 19.61 -13.84
CA VAL A 275 -6.31 19.53 -13.42
C VAL A 275 -7.17 19.40 -14.66
N SER A 276 -8.00 18.37 -14.71
CA SER A 276 -8.97 18.11 -15.79
C SER A 276 -10.39 18.28 -15.25
N PRO A 277 -11.07 19.40 -15.50
CA PRO A 277 -12.47 19.53 -15.17
C PRO A 277 -13.32 18.67 -16.09
N VAL A 278 -14.33 18.02 -15.53
CA VAL A 278 -15.32 17.20 -16.24
C VAL A 278 -16.69 17.50 -15.67
N SER A 279 -17.64 17.87 -16.51
CA SER A 279 -19.02 18.08 -16.10
C SER A 279 -19.92 17.05 -16.74
N ASN A 280 -20.89 16.55 -15.97
CA ASN A 280 -21.98 15.71 -16.46
C ASN A 280 -23.29 16.02 -15.72
N TYR A 281 -24.30 15.19 -15.91
CA TYR A 281 -25.60 15.38 -15.28
C TYR A 281 -25.57 15.36 -13.73
N ASN A 282 -24.55 14.70 -13.14
CA ASN A 282 -24.39 14.61 -11.68
C ASN A 282 -23.65 15.82 -11.07
N GLY A 283 -23.06 16.68 -11.89
CA GLY A 283 -22.32 17.87 -11.46
C GLY A 283 -20.91 17.96 -12.02
N ASP A 284 -20.13 18.86 -11.46
CA ASP A 284 -18.74 19.14 -11.83
C ASP A 284 -17.79 18.23 -11.05
N MET A 285 -16.81 17.68 -11.76
CA MET A 285 -15.80 16.78 -11.20
C MET A 285 -14.42 17.25 -11.63
N TYR A 286 -13.41 16.93 -10.83
CA TYR A 286 -12.02 17.24 -11.13
C TYR A 286 -11.20 15.94 -11.15
N GLY A 287 -10.42 15.77 -12.21
CA GLY A 287 -9.30 14.84 -12.21
C GLY A 287 -8.01 15.61 -11.97
N VAL A 288 -7.20 15.15 -11.02
CA VAL A 288 -5.92 15.76 -10.67
C VAL A 288 -4.83 14.72 -10.81
N ASP A 289 -3.89 14.98 -11.71
CA ASP A 289 -2.58 14.34 -11.70
C ASP A 289 -1.64 15.23 -10.88
N LEU A 290 -1.14 14.72 -9.77
CA LEU A 290 -0.31 15.48 -8.82
C LEU A 290 1.06 15.87 -9.39
N GLY A 291 1.48 15.22 -10.47
CA GLY A 291 2.82 15.36 -11.03
C GLY A 291 3.83 14.48 -10.30
N VAL A 292 5.07 14.93 -10.24
CA VAL A 292 6.18 14.25 -9.60
C VAL A 292 6.74 15.08 -8.44
N GLY A 293 6.90 14.47 -7.27
CA GLY A 293 7.48 15.13 -6.10
C GLY A 293 9.01 15.19 -6.13
N ALA A 294 9.65 14.44 -7.02
CA ALA A 294 11.09 14.47 -7.26
C ALA A 294 11.51 15.56 -8.26
N ALA A 295 12.80 15.85 -8.31
CA ALA A 295 13.40 16.63 -9.39
C ALA A 295 13.35 15.84 -10.70
N VAL A 296 12.76 16.39 -11.76
CA VAL A 296 12.56 15.68 -13.05
C VAL A 296 13.87 15.31 -13.75
N ASP A 297 14.95 16.00 -13.44
CA ASP A 297 16.30 15.75 -13.97
C ASP A 297 17.17 14.92 -13.00
N GLY A 298 16.56 14.36 -11.94
CA GLY A 298 17.27 13.60 -10.93
C GLY A 298 17.80 12.26 -11.42
N PRO A 299 18.81 11.68 -10.73
CA PRO A 299 19.47 10.44 -11.12
C PRO A 299 18.51 9.23 -11.15
N GLN A 300 17.44 9.24 -10.37
CA GLN A 300 16.38 8.22 -10.38
C GLN A 300 15.67 8.09 -11.73
N PHE A 301 15.76 9.11 -12.58
CA PHE A 301 15.13 9.15 -13.91
C PHE A 301 16.11 9.00 -15.08
N HIS A 302 17.37 8.65 -14.81
CA HIS A 302 18.37 8.42 -15.87
C HIS A 302 17.96 7.34 -16.89
N TYR A 303 17.06 6.43 -16.53
CA TYR A 303 16.49 5.45 -17.45
C TYR A 303 15.73 6.09 -18.63
N MET A 304 15.31 7.34 -18.50
CA MET A 304 14.66 8.09 -19.58
C MET A 304 15.64 8.55 -20.67
N GLN A 305 16.96 8.38 -20.46
CA GLN A 305 18.00 8.67 -21.47
C GLN A 305 17.88 10.09 -22.08
N ALA A 306 17.61 11.07 -21.23
CA ALA A 306 17.40 12.48 -21.61
C ALA A 306 16.24 12.75 -22.59
N ASN A 307 15.30 11.80 -22.73
CA ASN A 307 14.09 12.04 -23.53
C ASN A 307 13.21 13.10 -22.88
N THR A 308 12.59 13.94 -23.69
CA THR A 308 11.59 14.91 -23.22
C THR A 308 10.34 14.19 -22.73
N THR A 309 10.06 14.28 -21.44
CA THR A 309 8.97 13.53 -20.81
C THR A 309 7.67 14.31 -20.72
N GLY A 310 7.75 15.64 -20.68
CA GLY A 310 6.64 16.53 -20.37
C GLY A 310 6.16 16.39 -18.90
N TRP A 311 7.03 15.88 -18.02
CA TRP A 311 6.79 15.77 -16.59
C TRP A 311 6.85 17.14 -15.91
N ARG A 312 6.14 17.28 -14.79
CA ARG A 312 6.13 18.50 -13.98
C ARG A 312 6.20 18.17 -12.52
N SER A 313 7.09 18.88 -11.82
CA SER A 313 7.33 18.70 -10.41
C SER A 313 6.42 19.60 -9.58
N GLY A 314 5.77 19.03 -8.56
CA GLY A 314 4.85 19.75 -7.68
C GLY A 314 3.87 18.84 -6.93
N GLY A 315 2.71 19.40 -6.60
CA GLY A 315 1.60 18.71 -5.94
C GLY A 315 0.35 19.61 -5.88
N ALA A 316 -0.59 19.34 -4.98
CA ALA A 316 -1.86 20.05 -4.91
C ALA A 316 -2.33 20.28 -3.47
N LEU A 317 -3.01 21.40 -3.25
CA LEU A 317 -3.89 21.62 -2.11
C LEU A 317 -5.34 21.32 -2.55
N LEU A 318 -6.00 20.44 -1.83
CA LEU A 318 -7.38 20.05 -2.02
C LEU A 318 -8.20 20.59 -0.82
N THR A 319 -9.34 21.19 -1.09
CA THR A 319 -10.22 21.75 -0.04
C THR A 319 -11.63 21.23 -0.19
N TRP A 320 -12.34 21.09 0.91
CA TRP A 320 -13.75 20.72 0.96
C TRP A 320 -14.52 21.74 1.77
N GLU A 321 -15.69 22.13 1.27
CA GLU A 321 -16.67 22.97 1.95
C GLU A 321 -18.03 22.27 1.90
N ASN A 322 -18.69 22.09 3.04
CA ASN A 322 -19.97 21.37 3.13
C ASN A 322 -19.95 20.01 2.41
N TYR A 323 -18.85 19.23 2.62
CA TYR A 323 -18.57 17.93 2.00
C TYR A 323 -18.27 17.98 0.51
N GLU A 324 -18.25 19.12 -0.15
CA GLU A 324 -18.02 19.29 -1.59
C GLU A 324 -16.57 19.71 -1.85
N MET A 325 -15.89 18.99 -2.75
CA MET A 325 -14.53 19.33 -3.14
C MET A 325 -14.51 20.59 -3.99
N GLN A 326 -13.73 21.58 -3.56
CA GLN A 326 -13.51 22.82 -4.26
C GLN A 326 -12.47 22.66 -5.39
N PRO A 327 -12.37 23.63 -6.32
CA PRO A 327 -11.34 23.59 -7.37
C PRO A 327 -9.94 23.39 -6.79
N PRO A 328 -9.17 22.38 -7.27
CA PRO A 328 -7.83 22.08 -6.78
C PRO A 328 -6.84 23.21 -7.05
N GLU A 329 -5.95 23.49 -6.10
CA GLU A 329 -4.89 24.48 -6.21
C GLU A 329 -3.53 23.77 -6.35
N LEU A 330 -2.87 23.94 -7.50
CA LEU A 330 -1.56 23.34 -7.72
C LEU A 330 -0.44 24.23 -7.15
N PHE A 331 0.59 23.60 -6.57
CA PHE A 331 1.91 24.22 -6.42
C PHE A 331 2.88 23.53 -7.38
N THR A 332 3.65 24.31 -8.12
CA THR A 332 4.48 23.79 -9.24
C THR A 332 5.89 24.36 -9.15
N THR A 333 6.89 23.50 -9.26
CA THR A 333 8.29 23.92 -9.41
C THR A 333 8.45 24.68 -10.71
N THR A 334 9.06 25.86 -10.65
CA THR A 334 9.32 26.72 -11.80
C THR A 334 10.81 26.80 -12.15
N ASN A 335 11.67 26.54 -11.17
CA ASN A 335 13.11 26.45 -11.38
C ASN A 335 13.72 25.58 -10.26
N GLU A 336 14.20 24.40 -10.64
CA GLU A 336 14.75 23.42 -9.69
C GLU A 336 16.05 23.94 -9.08
N ASP A 337 17.00 24.41 -9.90
CA ASP A 337 18.33 24.88 -9.45
C ASP A 337 18.27 26.06 -8.48
N GLN A 338 17.23 26.88 -8.58
CA GLN A 338 17.02 28.05 -7.73
C GLN A 338 16.02 27.79 -6.58
N GLY A 339 15.53 26.57 -6.42
CA GLY A 339 14.53 26.23 -5.43
C GLY A 339 13.22 27.02 -5.57
N LYS A 340 12.80 27.39 -6.82
CA LYS A 340 11.64 28.23 -7.04
C LYS A 340 10.40 27.42 -7.37
N PHE A 341 9.30 27.70 -6.66
CA PHE A 341 7.99 27.15 -6.96
C PHE A 341 6.92 28.26 -6.97
N ARG A 342 5.81 27.99 -7.64
CA ARG A 342 4.66 28.90 -7.73
C ARG A 342 3.44 28.28 -7.04
N PHE A 343 2.77 29.07 -6.20
CA PHE A 343 1.52 28.72 -5.54
C PHE A 343 0.63 29.95 -5.41
N ARG A 344 -0.67 29.85 -5.72
CA ARG A 344 -1.64 30.97 -5.65
C ARG A 344 -1.17 32.23 -6.37
N GLY A 345 -0.53 32.08 -7.53
CA GLY A 345 -0.03 33.21 -8.33
C GLY A 345 1.28 33.84 -7.85
N VAL A 346 1.79 33.45 -6.69
CA VAL A 346 3.04 33.96 -6.10
C VAL A 346 4.17 32.95 -6.32
N THR A 347 5.38 33.47 -6.63
CA THR A 347 6.60 32.66 -6.68
C THR A 347 7.33 32.76 -5.36
N TYR A 348 7.65 31.60 -4.81
CA TYR A 348 8.42 31.42 -3.57
C TYR A 348 9.75 30.77 -3.87
N THR A 349 10.69 30.95 -2.95
CA THR A 349 11.98 30.25 -2.98
C THR A 349 12.10 29.39 -1.72
N VAL A 350 12.51 28.14 -1.86
CA VAL A 350 12.85 27.26 -0.74
C VAL A 350 14.34 27.14 -0.61
N GLU A 351 14.81 26.99 0.61
CA GLU A 351 16.21 26.65 0.88
C GLU A 351 16.31 25.13 1.08
N TRP A 352 17.33 24.55 0.45
CA TRP A 352 17.69 23.17 0.65
C TRP A 352 18.33 23.02 2.05
N ARG A 353 17.68 22.31 2.96
CA ARG A 353 18.24 21.99 4.28
C ARG A 353 18.36 20.48 4.45
#